data_7898ea58fa5d8265fe1662f21e2e9f12
#
_entry.id   7898ea58fa5d8265fe1662f21e2e9f12
#
_cell.length_a   1.000
_cell.length_b   1.000
_cell.length_c   1.000
_cell.angle_alpha   90.00
_cell.angle_beta   90.00
_cell.angle_gamma   90.00
#
_symmetry.space_group_name_H-M   'P 1'
#
loop_
_entity.id
_entity.type
_entity.pdbx_description
1 polymer ?
#
loop_
_entity_poly.entity_id
_entity_poly.type
_entity_poly.pdbx_seq_one_letter_code
_entity_poly.pdbx_strand_id
1 'polypeptide(L)'
;VTIGRYKKNLGNKSHIGFIATNRDYHIGGSGSLIEFDSLINFLDDYILDLNYARSDTQEGHINFIDSDETFAGRTYAMDGESFSGTAKNFRLRRAVDESNWGIRFKDVSPTYRAHVGFVGRNDYKSRNYWYGRTYRYQGTLRKINFRWNNRNRINYRNQKTQEFYELSMDLETNFNFTGGIEYQIKPSEKFEGIQYGEQVEYEISGTYHPTESFFASLRYEKGEAIAYRIEEPKIGDSTEYNLFSVFRFSDNFKI
;
A
#
# COMPACT_ATOMS: atom_id res chain seq x y z
N VAL A 1 26.20 -8.63 -11.59
CA VAL A 1 25.32 -8.53 -10.40
C VAL A 1 25.77 -9.54 -9.38
N THR A 2 25.97 -9.08 -8.13
CA THR A 2 26.29 -9.93 -6.97
C THR A 2 25.23 -9.71 -5.91
N ILE A 3 24.73 -10.80 -5.31
CA ILE A 3 23.73 -10.76 -4.24
C ILE A 3 24.19 -11.69 -3.12
N GLY A 4 24.29 -11.16 -1.91
CA GLY A 4 24.54 -11.93 -0.69
C GLY A 4 23.40 -11.74 0.29
N ARG A 5 22.87 -12.83 0.87
CA ARG A 5 21.84 -12.78 1.89
C ARG A 5 22.18 -13.68 3.07
N TYR A 6 22.01 -13.15 4.26
CA TYR A 6 22.05 -13.91 5.51
C TYR A 6 20.71 -13.75 6.23
N LYS A 7 20.18 -14.86 6.76
CA LYS A 7 18.97 -14.85 7.57
C LYS A 7 19.13 -15.82 8.74
N LYS A 8 18.83 -15.33 9.95
CA LYS A 8 18.84 -16.12 11.18
C LYS A 8 17.43 -16.18 11.76
N ASN A 9 16.91 -17.36 11.90
CA ASN A 9 15.65 -17.59 12.60
C ASN A 9 15.89 -17.54 14.12
N LEU A 10 15.00 -16.84 14.83
CA LEU A 10 15.07 -16.63 16.29
C LEU A 10 14.01 -17.45 17.05
N GLY A 11 13.33 -18.38 16.38
CA GLY A 11 12.16 -19.09 16.91
C GLY A 11 10.88 -18.27 16.79
N ASN A 12 9.75 -18.84 17.19
CA ASN A 12 8.42 -18.21 17.20
C ASN A 12 8.12 -17.37 15.94
N LYS A 13 8.44 -17.92 14.76
CA LYS A 13 8.30 -17.23 13.44
C LYS A 13 9.06 -15.88 13.35
N SER A 14 10.02 -15.65 14.25
CA SER A 14 10.85 -14.44 14.28
C SER A 14 12.14 -14.66 13.51
N HIS A 15 12.64 -13.60 12.90
CA HIS A 15 13.95 -13.63 12.23
C HIS A 15 14.59 -12.24 12.17
N ILE A 16 15.89 -12.25 11.95
CA ILE A 16 16.67 -11.11 11.50
C ILE A 16 17.37 -11.49 10.20
N GLY A 17 17.56 -10.53 9.33
CA GLY A 17 18.18 -10.71 8.03
C GLY A 17 19.08 -9.56 7.63
N PHE A 18 19.96 -9.86 6.73
CA PHE A 18 20.85 -8.91 6.09
C PHE A 18 20.97 -9.27 4.61
N ILE A 19 20.88 -8.29 3.74
CA ILE A 19 21.13 -8.45 2.31
C ILE A 19 22.10 -7.39 1.83
N ALA A 20 23.03 -7.79 0.98
CA ALA A 20 23.90 -6.88 0.24
C ALA A 20 23.83 -7.22 -1.25
N THR A 21 23.71 -6.18 -2.07
CA THR A 21 23.71 -6.34 -3.51
C THR A 21 24.66 -5.35 -4.15
N ASN A 22 25.28 -5.76 -5.25
CA ASN A 22 26.06 -4.88 -6.12
C ASN A 22 25.73 -5.16 -7.58
N ARG A 23 25.63 -4.10 -8.37
CA ARG A 23 25.41 -4.17 -9.81
C ARG A 23 26.29 -3.15 -10.51
N ASP A 24 27.12 -3.64 -11.41
CA ASP A 24 27.88 -2.82 -12.35
C ASP A 24 27.20 -2.88 -13.72
N TYR A 25 27.17 -1.76 -14.41
CA TYR A 25 26.56 -1.63 -15.74
C TYR A 25 27.64 -1.58 -16.82
N HIS A 26 27.45 -2.31 -17.91
CA HIS A 26 28.40 -2.34 -19.03
C HIS A 26 28.66 -0.98 -19.68
N ILE A 27 27.69 -0.07 -19.57
CA ILE A 27 27.73 1.30 -20.10
C ILE A 27 28.32 2.32 -19.11
N GLY A 28 28.94 1.83 -18.03
CA GLY A 28 29.41 2.65 -16.92
C GLY A 28 28.36 2.85 -15.83
N GLY A 29 28.81 3.19 -14.65
CA GLY A 29 27.99 3.32 -13.46
C GLY A 29 27.83 2.02 -12.67
N SER A 30 27.39 2.17 -11.43
CA SER A 30 27.18 1.05 -10.51
C SER A 30 26.11 1.38 -9.47
N GLY A 31 25.58 0.37 -8.85
CA GLY A 31 24.67 0.51 -7.73
C GLY A 31 24.85 -0.58 -6.69
N SER A 32 24.95 -0.17 -5.44
CA SER A 32 24.98 -1.09 -4.31
C SER A 32 23.85 -0.82 -3.35
N LEU A 33 23.47 -1.84 -2.59
CA LEU A 33 22.46 -1.75 -1.55
C LEU A 33 22.84 -2.66 -0.40
N ILE A 34 22.67 -2.15 0.80
CA ILE A 34 22.74 -2.91 2.05
C ILE A 34 21.40 -2.75 2.75
N GLU A 35 20.80 -3.86 3.16
CA GLU A 35 19.55 -3.86 3.90
C GLU A 35 19.64 -4.76 5.13
N PHE A 36 19.10 -4.29 6.24
CA PHE A 36 18.79 -5.06 7.42
C PHE A 36 17.28 -5.22 7.51
N ASP A 37 16.82 -6.45 7.72
CA ASP A 37 15.41 -6.78 7.94
C ASP A 37 15.20 -7.55 9.24
N SER A 38 14.11 -7.31 9.94
CA SER A 38 13.69 -8.13 11.07
C SER A 38 12.18 -8.26 11.17
N LEU A 39 11.74 -9.42 11.58
CA LEU A 39 10.37 -9.70 11.99
C LEU A 39 10.43 -10.39 13.34
N ILE A 40 9.88 -9.74 14.36
CA ILE A 40 9.90 -10.23 15.74
C ILE A 40 8.47 -10.43 16.22
N ASN A 41 8.13 -11.68 16.53
CA ASN A 41 6.88 -12.02 17.20
C ASN A 41 7.12 -12.10 18.69
N PHE A 42 6.32 -11.42 19.49
CA PHE A 42 6.46 -11.37 20.93
C PHE A 42 5.08 -11.25 21.61
N LEU A 43 5.01 -11.64 22.87
CA LEU A 43 3.76 -11.64 23.64
C LEU A 43 2.59 -12.27 22.87
N ASP A 44 2.88 -13.35 22.13
CA ASP A 44 1.98 -14.16 21.31
C ASP A 44 1.27 -13.43 20.15
N ASP A 45 0.83 -12.20 20.37
CA ASP A 45 -0.05 -11.45 19.47
C ASP A 45 0.65 -10.29 18.74
N TYR A 46 1.83 -9.90 19.19
CA TYR A 46 2.51 -8.70 18.68
C TYR A 46 3.56 -9.03 17.65
N ILE A 47 3.60 -8.23 16.61
CA ILE A 47 4.57 -8.38 15.52
C ILE A 47 5.23 -7.02 15.29
N LEU A 48 6.54 -7.02 15.44
CA LEU A 48 7.42 -5.90 15.09
C LEU A 48 8.16 -6.25 13.79
N ASP A 49 8.07 -5.36 12.80
CA ASP A 49 8.72 -5.48 11.50
C ASP A 49 9.56 -4.22 11.27
N LEU A 50 10.87 -4.40 11.19
CA LEU A 50 11.83 -3.33 10.99
C LEU A 50 12.63 -3.60 9.72
N ASN A 51 12.75 -2.59 8.87
CA ASN A 51 13.64 -2.62 7.73
C ASN A 51 14.40 -1.31 7.66
N TYR A 52 15.68 -1.41 7.38
CA TYR A 52 16.55 -0.30 7.07
C TYR A 52 17.40 -0.67 5.86
N ALA A 53 17.31 0.12 4.81
CA ALA A 53 18.14 -0.05 3.63
C ALA A 53 18.87 1.24 3.29
N ARG A 54 20.10 1.08 2.81
CA ARG A 54 20.91 2.15 2.22
C ARG A 54 21.35 1.71 0.83
N SER A 55 21.17 2.59 -0.12
CA SER A 55 21.70 2.45 -1.47
C SER A 55 22.77 3.49 -1.76
N ASP A 56 23.80 3.10 -2.49
CA ASP A 56 24.81 3.98 -3.06
C ASP A 56 24.79 3.79 -4.58
N THR A 57 24.69 4.89 -5.32
CA THR A 57 24.55 4.94 -6.77
C THR A 57 25.65 5.78 -7.36
N GLN A 58 26.33 5.25 -8.38
CA GLN A 58 27.15 5.98 -9.31
C GLN A 58 26.49 5.85 -10.67
N GLU A 59 26.02 6.94 -11.24
CA GLU A 59 25.43 6.94 -12.58
C GLU A 59 26.48 6.75 -13.65
N GLY A 60 26.08 6.14 -14.76
CA GLY A 60 26.88 6.15 -15.99
C GLY A 60 26.67 7.45 -16.76
N HIS A 61 27.61 7.79 -17.62
CA HIS A 61 27.43 8.88 -18.58
C HIS A 61 26.67 8.37 -19.80
N ILE A 62 25.36 8.59 -19.85
CA ILE A 62 24.50 8.08 -20.92
C ILE A 62 23.57 9.18 -21.39
N ASN A 63 23.76 9.66 -22.61
CA ASN A 63 23.06 10.81 -23.18
C ASN A 63 21.64 10.52 -23.71
N PHE A 64 21.02 9.39 -23.38
CA PHE A 64 19.67 9.08 -23.86
C PHE A 64 18.56 9.54 -22.90
N ILE A 65 18.90 9.99 -21.69
CA ILE A 65 17.99 10.67 -20.79
C ILE A 65 18.55 12.07 -20.57
N ASP A 66 17.97 13.01 -21.30
CA ASP A 66 18.23 14.44 -21.14
C ASP A 66 17.02 15.07 -20.46
N SER A 67 17.20 15.59 -19.26
CA SER A 67 16.12 16.19 -18.48
C SER A 67 16.66 17.27 -17.55
N ASP A 68 16.09 18.46 -17.65
CA ASP A 68 16.35 19.57 -16.74
C ASP A 68 15.61 19.44 -15.40
N GLU A 69 14.76 18.43 -15.25
CA GLU A 69 14.07 18.18 -13.98
C GLU A 69 15.04 17.75 -12.89
N THR A 70 14.77 18.18 -11.68
CA THR A 70 15.66 17.91 -10.53
C THR A 70 14.93 17.22 -9.37
N PHE A 71 15.67 16.38 -8.65
CA PHE A 71 15.25 15.80 -7.39
C PHE A 71 16.37 15.91 -6.34
N ALA A 72 16.07 16.45 -5.17
CA ALA A 72 17.03 16.59 -4.06
C ALA A 72 18.38 17.21 -4.47
N GLY A 73 18.37 18.20 -5.37
CA GLY A 73 19.57 18.87 -5.88
C GLY A 73 20.37 18.08 -6.93
N ARG A 74 19.77 17.05 -7.54
CA ARG A 74 20.29 16.20 -8.60
C ARG A 74 19.43 16.31 -9.83
N THR A 75 19.96 15.96 -10.98
CA THR A 75 19.18 15.88 -12.22
C THR A 75 18.57 14.50 -12.41
N TYR A 76 17.57 14.38 -13.29
CA TYR A 76 17.11 13.09 -13.79
C TYR A 76 17.93 12.61 -15.01
N ALA A 77 18.78 13.48 -15.56
CA ALA A 77 19.74 13.08 -16.59
C ALA A 77 20.75 12.09 -16.00
N MET A 78 21.30 11.21 -16.82
CA MET A 78 22.35 10.28 -16.41
C MET A 78 23.71 10.87 -16.76
N ASP A 79 24.16 11.84 -15.99
CA ASP A 79 25.34 12.68 -16.22
C ASP A 79 26.55 12.28 -15.37
N GLY A 80 26.49 11.15 -14.69
CA GLY A 80 27.59 10.61 -13.89
C GLY A 80 27.57 11.02 -12.43
N GLU A 81 26.46 11.51 -11.92
CA GLU A 81 26.32 11.88 -10.51
C GLU A 81 26.49 10.68 -9.56
N SER A 82 27.00 10.97 -8.36
CA SER A 82 27.08 10.00 -7.27
C SER A 82 26.20 10.43 -6.12
N PHE A 83 25.40 9.52 -5.61
CA PHE A 83 24.51 9.81 -4.48
C PHE A 83 24.18 8.57 -3.67
N SER A 84 23.73 8.78 -2.43
CA SER A 84 23.20 7.74 -1.59
C SER A 84 21.79 8.03 -1.15
N GLY A 85 21.04 6.98 -0.87
CA GLY A 85 19.67 7.07 -0.38
C GLY A 85 19.37 6.06 0.71
N THR A 86 18.27 6.29 1.43
CA THR A 86 17.83 5.38 2.51
C THR A 86 16.35 5.06 2.39
N ALA A 87 16.01 3.84 2.78
CA ALA A 87 14.63 3.44 3.01
C ALA A 87 14.49 2.83 4.40
N LYS A 88 13.46 3.23 5.12
CA LYS A 88 13.17 2.78 6.48
C LYS A 88 11.72 2.36 6.57
N ASN A 89 11.46 1.26 7.27
CA ASN A 89 10.12 0.84 7.63
C ASN A 89 10.11 0.39 9.09
N PHE A 90 9.19 0.92 9.84
CA PHE A 90 8.83 0.47 11.16
C PHE A 90 7.35 0.10 11.14
N ARG A 91 6.99 -1.09 11.58
CA ARG A 91 5.61 -1.51 11.75
C ARG A 91 5.47 -2.30 13.04
N LEU A 92 4.62 -1.82 13.94
CA LEU A 92 4.16 -2.55 15.10
C LEU A 92 2.68 -2.87 14.91
N ARG A 93 2.31 -4.12 15.07
CA ARG A 93 0.91 -4.54 15.02
C ARG A 93 0.59 -5.59 16.06
N ARG A 94 -0.63 -5.57 16.54
CA ARG A 94 -1.29 -6.68 17.23
C ARG A 94 -2.32 -7.30 16.29
N ALA A 95 -2.33 -8.62 16.20
CA ALA A 95 -3.23 -9.34 15.30
C ALA A 95 -3.83 -10.54 16.04
N VAL A 96 -5.03 -10.34 16.57
CA VAL A 96 -5.87 -11.40 17.15
C VAL A 96 -7.22 -11.41 16.44
N ASP A 97 -7.94 -12.51 16.54
CA ASP A 97 -9.20 -12.73 15.82
C ASP A 97 -10.25 -11.64 16.06
N GLU A 98 -10.33 -11.12 17.29
CA GLU A 98 -11.36 -10.16 17.68
C GLU A 98 -10.92 -8.71 17.52
N SER A 99 -9.61 -8.44 17.49
CA SER A 99 -9.11 -7.08 17.31
C SER A 99 -7.74 -7.08 16.65
N ASN A 100 -7.57 -6.18 15.70
CA ASN A 100 -6.27 -5.90 15.13
C ASN A 100 -6.02 -4.40 15.17
N TRP A 101 -4.80 -4.01 15.43
CA TRP A 101 -4.38 -2.63 15.32
C TRP A 101 -2.91 -2.55 14.97
N GLY A 102 -2.50 -1.44 14.45
CA GLY A 102 -1.09 -1.22 14.21
C GLY A 102 -0.76 0.20 13.81
N ILE A 103 0.53 0.43 13.85
CA ILE A 103 1.16 1.66 13.39
C ILE A 103 2.27 1.29 12.42
N ARG A 104 2.42 2.09 11.38
CA ARG A 104 3.50 1.95 10.40
C ARG A 104 4.07 3.30 10.04
N PHE A 105 5.38 3.39 10.10
CA PHE A 105 6.14 4.53 9.60
C PHE A 105 7.03 4.06 8.46
N LYS A 106 6.97 4.76 7.33
CA LYS A 106 7.89 4.58 6.22
C LYS A 106 8.57 5.90 5.91
N ASP A 107 9.84 5.81 5.57
CA ASP A 107 10.66 6.93 5.16
C ASP A 107 11.55 6.46 4.01
N VAL A 108 11.34 6.99 2.80
CA VAL A 108 12.12 6.64 1.62
C VAL A 108 12.64 7.94 1.00
N SER A 109 13.96 8.10 1.05
CA SER A 109 14.61 9.31 0.53
C SER A 109 14.42 9.46 -0.98
N PRO A 110 14.46 10.70 -1.52
CA PRO A 110 14.34 10.95 -2.95
C PRO A 110 15.44 10.24 -3.77
N THR A 111 16.61 10.08 -3.17
CA THR A 111 17.80 9.49 -3.79
C THR A 111 17.89 7.97 -3.62
N TYR A 112 16.95 7.32 -2.94
CA TYR A 112 16.98 5.86 -2.76
C TYR A 112 16.74 5.13 -4.09
N ARG A 113 17.61 4.17 -4.40
CA ARG A 113 17.56 3.32 -5.61
C ARG A 113 17.79 1.86 -5.23
N ALA A 114 17.05 0.95 -5.84
CA ALA A 114 17.26 -0.49 -5.71
C ALA A 114 17.62 -1.06 -7.08
N HIS A 115 18.93 -1.10 -7.39
CA HIS A 115 19.47 -1.51 -8.70
C HIS A 115 19.22 -2.98 -9.05
N VAL A 116 18.84 -3.80 -8.06
CA VAL A 116 18.55 -5.24 -8.19
C VAL A 116 17.13 -5.55 -7.75
N GLY A 117 16.29 -4.54 -7.57
CA GLY A 117 14.92 -4.66 -7.11
C GLY A 117 13.99 -3.63 -7.74
N PHE A 118 12.80 -3.49 -7.19
CA PHE A 118 11.81 -2.52 -7.62
C PHE A 118 11.47 -1.54 -6.50
N VAL A 119 11.54 -0.26 -6.81
CA VAL A 119 11.09 0.83 -5.94
C VAL A 119 9.95 1.55 -6.64
N GLY A 120 8.73 1.29 -6.20
CA GLY A 120 7.55 1.89 -6.81
C GLY A 120 7.40 3.39 -6.57
N ARG A 121 8.00 3.90 -5.51
CA ARG A 121 7.98 5.32 -5.15
C ARG A 121 9.09 5.63 -4.16
N ASN A 122 9.74 6.76 -4.36
CA ASN A 122 10.64 7.39 -3.40
C ASN A 122 10.13 8.81 -3.04
N ASP A 123 10.94 9.62 -2.35
CA ASP A 123 10.61 10.98 -1.91
C ASP A 123 9.34 11.04 -1.05
N TYR A 124 9.26 10.18 -0.01
CA TYR A 124 8.13 10.26 0.91
C TYR A 124 8.44 9.80 2.33
N LYS A 125 7.73 10.39 3.26
CA LYS A 125 7.53 9.92 4.63
C LYS A 125 6.06 9.64 4.83
N SER A 126 5.70 8.46 5.33
CA SER A 126 4.30 8.13 5.58
C SER A 126 4.08 7.58 6.97
N ARG A 127 2.93 7.92 7.53
CA ARG A 127 2.40 7.37 8.78
C ARG A 127 1.10 6.69 8.43
N ASN A 128 0.92 5.48 8.94
CA ASN A 128 -0.33 4.74 8.82
C ASN A 128 -0.72 4.16 10.16
N TYR A 129 -1.97 4.36 10.54
CA TYR A 129 -2.60 3.85 11.75
C TYR A 129 -3.84 3.09 11.35
N TRP A 130 -4.06 1.93 11.93
CA TRP A 130 -5.29 1.17 11.70
C TRP A 130 -5.76 0.50 12.97
N TYR A 131 -7.06 0.33 13.04
CA TYR A 131 -7.74 -0.40 14.08
C TYR A 131 -8.89 -1.20 13.46
N GLY A 132 -9.05 -2.44 13.89
CA GLY A 132 -10.18 -3.28 13.53
C GLY A 132 -10.73 -4.01 14.76
N ARG A 133 -12.03 -4.18 14.79
CA ARG A 133 -12.73 -4.93 15.84
C ARG A 133 -13.77 -5.83 15.22
N THR A 134 -13.75 -7.09 15.60
CA THR A 134 -14.70 -8.12 15.17
C THR A 134 -15.57 -8.53 16.34
N TYR A 135 -16.87 -8.47 16.15
CA TYR A 135 -17.87 -8.98 17.08
C TYR A 135 -18.51 -10.22 16.47
N ARG A 136 -18.63 -11.30 17.25
CA ARG A 136 -19.27 -12.55 16.86
C ARG A 136 -20.53 -12.75 17.66
N TYR A 137 -21.59 -13.19 17.00
CA TYR A 137 -22.89 -13.40 17.60
C TYR A 137 -23.39 -14.82 17.30
N GLN A 138 -24.34 -15.27 18.12
CA GLN A 138 -25.10 -16.49 17.88
C GLN A 138 -26.49 -16.08 17.35
N GLY A 139 -26.92 -16.64 16.21
CA GLY A 139 -28.22 -16.33 15.61
C GLY A 139 -28.12 -15.89 14.16
N THR A 140 -29.07 -15.08 13.70
CA THR A 140 -29.15 -14.63 12.30
C THR A 140 -27.94 -13.80 11.87
N LEU A 141 -27.52 -12.87 12.70
CA LEU A 141 -26.28 -12.13 12.53
C LEU A 141 -25.14 -12.97 13.13
N ARG A 142 -24.12 -13.26 12.34
CA ARG A 142 -22.96 -14.05 12.77
C ARG A 142 -21.79 -13.18 13.19
N LYS A 143 -21.55 -12.08 12.44
CA LYS A 143 -20.35 -11.30 12.63
C LYS A 143 -20.58 -9.85 12.19
N ILE A 144 -19.99 -8.92 12.94
CA ILE A 144 -19.78 -7.54 12.52
C ILE A 144 -18.28 -7.24 12.64
N ASN A 145 -17.73 -6.61 11.64
CA ASN A 145 -16.34 -6.19 11.62
C ASN A 145 -16.26 -4.68 11.34
N PHE A 146 -15.69 -3.94 12.26
CA PHE A 146 -15.39 -2.51 12.10
C PHE A 146 -13.91 -2.34 11.78
N ARG A 147 -13.61 -1.45 10.84
CA ARG A 147 -12.25 -1.05 10.51
C ARG A 147 -12.15 0.47 10.43
N TRP A 148 -11.07 0.98 10.93
CA TRP A 148 -10.63 2.36 10.76
C TRP A 148 -9.20 2.35 10.26
N ASN A 149 -8.90 3.23 9.31
CA ASN A 149 -7.58 3.39 8.75
C ASN A 149 -7.30 4.88 8.52
N ASN A 150 -6.11 5.33 8.90
CA ASN A 150 -5.63 6.67 8.59
C ASN A 150 -4.24 6.56 7.98
N ARG A 151 -4.03 7.27 6.89
CA ARG A 151 -2.72 7.40 6.24
C ARG A 151 -2.41 8.84 5.95
N ASN A 152 -1.21 9.27 6.34
CA ASN A 152 -0.67 10.57 6.00
C ASN A 152 0.68 10.38 5.30
N ARG A 153 0.91 11.11 4.22
CA ARG A 153 2.15 11.09 3.46
C ARG A 153 2.59 12.50 3.12
N ILE A 154 3.85 12.79 3.37
CA ILE A 154 4.52 14.03 2.97
C ILE A 154 5.75 13.69 2.12
N ASN A 155 6.18 14.59 1.25
CA ASN A 155 7.48 14.47 0.58
C ASN A 155 8.61 15.09 1.46
N TYR A 156 9.84 14.99 0.99
CA TYR A 156 11.01 15.55 1.71
C TYR A 156 11.07 17.08 1.71
N ARG A 157 10.21 17.76 0.91
CA ARG A 157 9.98 19.21 0.97
C ARG A 157 8.87 19.56 1.98
N ASN A 158 8.43 18.62 2.81
CA ASN A 158 7.31 18.74 3.77
C ASN A 158 5.96 19.11 3.14
N GLN A 159 5.80 18.89 1.84
CA GLN A 159 4.52 19.06 1.18
C GLN A 159 3.67 17.79 1.41
N LYS A 160 2.41 17.97 1.78
CA LYS A 160 1.45 16.87 1.92
C LYS A 160 1.15 16.32 0.52
N THR A 161 1.38 15.03 0.33
CA THR A 161 1.12 14.34 -0.94
C THR A 161 -0.09 13.42 -0.87
N GLN A 162 -0.50 13.03 0.32
CA GLN A 162 -1.72 12.26 0.55
C GLN A 162 -2.14 12.36 2.02
N GLU A 163 -3.41 12.54 2.23
CA GLU A 163 -4.08 12.31 3.50
C GLU A 163 -5.34 11.48 3.24
N PHE A 164 -5.58 10.47 4.08
CA PHE A 164 -6.61 9.48 3.83
C PHE A 164 -7.16 8.97 5.15
N TYR A 165 -8.47 8.96 5.27
CA TYR A 165 -9.24 8.36 6.36
C TYR A 165 -10.27 7.41 5.78
N GLU A 166 -10.40 6.25 6.38
CA GLU A 166 -11.36 5.22 6.00
C GLU A 166 -12.04 4.69 7.26
N LEU A 167 -13.33 4.55 7.19
CA LEU A 167 -14.15 3.85 8.17
C LEU A 167 -15.02 2.85 7.45
N SER A 168 -14.94 1.58 7.82
CA SER A 168 -15.78 0.55 7.22
C SER A 168 -16.42 -0.36 8.27
N MET A 169 -17.56 -0.89 7.90
CA MET A 169 -18.29 -1.89 8.66
C MET A 169 -18.79 -2.98 7.72
N ASP A 170 -18.45 -4.22 8.02
CA ASP A 170 -18.96 -5.39 7.33
C ASP A 170 -19.82 -6.22 8.29
N LEU A 171 -20.85 -6.85 7.77
CA LEU A 171 -21.67 -7.82 8.48
C LEU A 171 -21.75 -9.14 7.72
N GLU A 172 -21.94 -10.23 8.47
CA GLU A 172 -22.11 -11.59 7.95
C GLU A 172 -23.30 -12.24 8.65
N THR A 173 -24.15 -12.92 7.91
CA THR A 173 -25.34 -13.60 8.43
C THR A 173 -25.25 -15.12 8.28
N ASN A 174 -26.12 -15.84 8.96
CA ASN A 174 -26.21 -17.32 8.87
C ASN A 174 -26.92 -17.81 7.60
N PHE A 175 -27.58 -16.93 6.83
CA PHE A 175 -28.18 -17.25 5.53
C PHE A 175 -27.31 -16.86 4.34
N ASN A 176 -26.00 -16.81 4.55
CA ASN A 176 -24.98 -16.54 3.53
C ASN A 176 -25.12 -15.17 2.83
N PHE A 177 -25.57 -14.17 3.56
CA PHE A 177 -25.48 -12.79 3.15
C PHE A 177 -24.31 -12.11 3.85
N THR A 178 -23.49 -11.39 3.08
CA THR A 178 -22.52 -10.44 3.60
C THR A 178 -22.85 -9.05 3.07
N GLY A 179 -22.72 -8.03 3.91
CA GLY A 179 -22.94 -6.64 3.51
C GLY A 179 -21.86 -5.75 4.09
N GLY A 180 -21.56 -4.65 3.41
CA GLY A 180 -20.55 -3.70 3.82
C GLY A 180 -20.94 -2.28 3.52
N ILE A 181 -20.49 -1.38 4.37
CA ILE A 181 -20.46 0.06 4.11
C ILE A 181 -19.05 0.57 4.36
N GLU A 182 -18.59 1.45 3.48
CA GLU A 182 -17.30 2.11 3.61
C GLU A 182 -17.47 3.61 3.37
N TYR A 183 -16.78 4.39 4.16
CA TYR A 183 -16.71 5.83 4.05
C TYR A 183 -15.26 6.26 4.02
N GLN A 184 -14.87 6.98 2.98
CA GLN A 184 -13.52 7.51 2.79
C GLN A 184 -13.54 9.03 2.70
N ILE A 185 -12.56 9.64 3.34
CA ILE A 185 -12.22 11.05 3.15
C ILE A 185 -10.76 11.13 2.75
N LYS A 186 -10.49 11.83 1.66
CA LYS A 186 -9.15 12.18 1.18
C LYS A 186 -9.01 13.71 1.24
N PRO A 187 -8.68 14.29 2.40
CA PRO A 187 -8.64 15.76 2.55
C PRO A 187 -7.64 16.43 1.63
N SER A 188 -6.68 15.67 1.14
CA SER A 188 -5.62 16.19 0.29
C SER A 188 -4.92 15.08 -0.48
N GLU A 189 -4.81 15.26 -1.79
CA GLU A 189 -4.04 14.39 -2.68
C GLU A 189 -3.23 15.23 -3.67
N LYS A 190 -1.96 14.83 -3.93
CA LYS A 190 -1.12 15.45 -4.94
C LYS A 190 -0.94 14.49 -6.12
N PHE A 191 -1.32 14.96 -7.32
CA PHE A 191 -1.16 14.22 -8.56
C PHE A 191 -0.57 15.15 -9.63
N GLU A 192 0.46 14.71 -10.34
CA GLU A 192 1.18 15.48 -11.41
C GLU A 192 1.56 16.91 -10.99
N GLY A 193 2.02 17.07 -9.75
CA GLY A 193 2.41 18.36 -9.23
C GLY A 193 1.26 19.24 -8.70
N ILE A 194 0.02 18.94 -9.05
CA ILE A 194 -1.19 19.67 -8.64
C ILE A 194 -1.70 19.12 -7.31
N GLN A 195 -2.07 20.02 -6.39
CA GLN A 195 -2.67 19.68 -5.12
C GLN A 195 -4.20 19.73 -5.25
N TYR A 196 -4.85 18.60 -5.06
CA TYR A 196 -6.30 18.46 -5.03
C TYR A 196 -6.80 18.57 -3.58
N GLY A 197 -7.97 19.15 -3.41
CA GLY A 197 -8.65 19.33 -2.14
C GLY A 197 -9.34 18.07 -1.64
N GLU A 198 -10.29 18.27 -0.73
CA GLU A 198 -11.05 17.18 -0.13
C GLU A 198 -11.88 16.42 -1.16
N GLN A 199 -11.86 15.11 -1.04
CA GLN A 199 -12.69 14.16 -1.77
C GLN A 199 -13.36 13.25 -0.76
N VAL A 200 -14.66 13.07 -0.88
CA VAL A 200 -15.46 12.20 -0.03
C VAL A 200 -16.10 11.12 -0.88
N GLU A 201 -16.00 9.87 -0.44
CA GLU A 201 -16.50 8.71 -1.16
C GLU A 201 -17.18 7.76 -0.16
N TYR A 202 -18.27 7.16 -0.56
CA TYR A 202 -18.91 6.08 0.19
C TYR A 202 -19.28 4.92 -0.72
N GLU A 203 -19.14 3.72 -0.17
CA GLU A 203 -19.45 2.47 -0.81
C GLU A 203 -20.48 1.70 0.02
N ILE A 204 -21.41 1.08 -0.67
CA ILE A 204 -22.31 0.07 -0.10
C ILE A 204 -22.14 -1.19 -0.94
N SER A 205 -21.89 -2.31 -0.28
CA SER A 205 -21.73 -3.59 -0.95
C SER A 205 -22.55 -4.68 -0.30
N GLY A 206 -22.93 -5.67 -1.09
CA GLY A 206 -23.65 -6.83 -0.61
C GLY A 206 -23.37 -8.04 -1.49
N THR A 207 -23.26 -9.20 -0.86
CA THR A 207 -23.10 -10.49 -1.52
C THR A 207 -24.07 -11.48 -0.92
N TYR A 208 -24.78 -12.20 -1.76
CA TYR A 208 -25.75 -13.19 -1.34
C TYR A 208 -25.51 -14.53 -2.05
N HIS A 209 -25.33 -15.57 -1.27
CA HIS A 209 -25.04 -16.92 -1.76
C HIS A 209 -25.92 -17.95 -1.03
N PRO A 210 -27.25 -17.95 -1.28
CA PRO A 210 -28.20 -18.79 -0.53
C PRO A 210 -28.04 -20.29 -0.80
N THR A 211 -27.57 -20.67 -2.00
CA THR A 211 -27.36 -22.05 -2.44
C THR A 211 -26.08 -22.17 -3.24
N GLU A 212 -25.59 -23.38 -3.43
CA GLU A 212 -24.44 -23.66 -4.31
C GLU A 212 -24.69 -23.27 -5.79
N SER A 213 -25.96 -23.16 -6.16
CA SER A 213 -26.38 -22.85 -7.52
C SER A 213 -26.58 -21.36 -7.81
N PHE A 214 -26.61 -20.50 -6.79
CA PHE A 214 -26.87 -19.10 -6.97
C PHE A 214 -25.93 -18.21 -6.17
N PHE A 215 -25.36 -17.22 -6.85
CA PHE A 215 -24.55 -16.17 -6.28
C PHE A 215 -24.96 -14.82 -6.87
N ALA A 216 -25.07 -13.80 -6.04
CA ALA A 216 -25.26 -12.41 -6.48
C ALA A 216 -24.39 -11.47 -5.65
N SER A 217 -23.84 -10.46 -6.29
CA SER A 217 -23.04 -9.40 -5.67
C SER A 217 -23.44 -8.05 -6.24
N LEU A 218 -23.61 -7.07 -5.36
CA LEU A 218 -23.87 -5.67 -5.70
C LEU A 218 -22.82 -4.81 -5.01
N ARG A 219 -22.25 -3.86 -5.75
CA ARG A 219 -21.45 -2.75 -5.23
C ARG A 219 -21.99 -1.45 -5.80
N TYR A 220 -22.20 -0.51 -4.94
CA TYR A 220 -22.55 0.87 -5.27
C TYR A 220 -21.55 1.80 -4.61
N GLU A 221 -20.92 2.64 -5.40
CA GLU A 221 -19.95 3.62 -4.96
C GLU A 221 -20.37 4.99 -5.47
N LYS A 222 -20.32 5.99 -4.61
CA LYS A 222 -20.58 7.37 -4.98
C LYS A 222 -19.69 8.31 -4.18
N GLY A 223 -19.23 9.37 -4.85
CA GLY A 223 -18.40 10.37 -4.20
C GLY A 223 -17.73 11.29 -5.20
N GLU A 224 -16.64 11.88 -4.75
CA GLU A 224 -15.80 12.75 -5.54
C GLU A 224 -14.46 12.06 -5.81
N ALA A 225 -14.01 12.05 -7.05
CA ALA A 225 -12.75 11.45 -7.45
C ALA A 225 -12.01 12.31 -8.46
N ILE A 226 -10.69 12.15 -8.51
CA ILE A 226 -9.87 12.80 -9.54
C ILE A 226 -10.02 12.00 -10.84
N ALA A 227 -10.44 12.67 -11.89
CA ALA A 227 -10.47 12.11 -13.24
C ALA A 227 -9.06 12.10 -13.84
N TYR A 228 -8.25 11.09 -13.52
CA TYR A 228 -6.83 10.99 -13.89
C TYR A 228 -6.55 10.84 -15.40
N ARG A 229 -7.54 10.45 -16.20
CA ARG A 229 -7.37 10.08 -17.60
C ARG A 229 -7.78 11.17 -18.60
N ILE A 230 -7.96 12.37 -18.12
CA ILE A 230 -8.26 13.52 -18.98
C ILE A 230 -7.05 14.44 -19.06
N GLU A 231 -6.98 15.28 -20.10
CA GLU A 231 -5.86 16.17 -20.37
C GLU A 231 -5.55 17.11 -19.19
N GLU A 232 -6.59 17.62 -18.52
CA GLU A 232 -6.47 18.41 -17.29
C GLU A 232 -7.19 17.68 -16.14
N PRO A 233 -6.49 16.87 -15.32
CA PRO A 233 -7.10 16.17 -14.21
C PRO A 233 -7.83 17.11 -13.24
N LYS A 234 -9.05 16.76 -12.89
CA LYS A 234 -9.89 17.55 -11.98
C LYS A 234 -10.75 16.65 -11.09
N ILE A 235 -11.16 17.19 -9.93
CA ILE A 235 -12.16 16.53 -9.09
C ILE A 235 -13.53 16.64 -9.78
N GLY A 236 -14.26 15.57 -9.78
CA GLY A 236 -15.62 15.46 -10.27
C GLY A 236 -16.43 14.42 -9.52
N ASP A 237 -17.74 14.49 -9.65
CA ASP A 237 -18.63 13.50 -9.11
C ASP A 237 -18.42 12.15 -9.81
N SER A 238 -18.30 11.09 -9.02
CA SER A 238 -18.19 9.71 -9.48
C SER A 238 -19.35 8.89 -8.94
N THR A 239 -19.93 8.07 -9.80
CA THR A 239 -20.92 7.06 -9.39
C THR A 239 -20.66 5.78 -10.15
N GLU A 240 -20.44 4.69 -9.42
CA GLU A 240 -20.19 3.38 -9.99
C GLU A 240 -21.20 2.37 -9.47
N TYR A 241 -21.71 1.55 -10.39
CA TYR A 241 -22.56 0.40 -10.08
C TYR A 241 -21.90 -0.85 -10.63
N ASN A 242 -21.75 -1.85 -9.80
CA ASN A 242 -21.28 -3.15 -10.22
C ASN A 242 -22.26 -4.22 -9.72
N LEU A 243 -22.94 -4.87 -10.65
CA LEU A 243 -23.85 -5.97 -10.38
C LEU A 243 -23.32 -7.22 -11.07
N PHE A 244 -23.11 -8.24 -10.31
CA PHE A 244 -22.67 -9.53 -10.80
C PHE A 244 -23.54 -10.64 -10.24
N SER A 245 -23.99 -11.57 -11.08
CA SER A 245 -24.74 -12.74 -10.66
C SER A 245 -24.30 -13.98 -11.43
N VAL A 246 -24.38 -15.11 -10.77
CA VAL A 246 -24.10 -16.43 -11.37
C VAL A 246 -25.23 -17.37 -10.98
N PHE A 247 -25.76 -18.06 -11.97
CA PHE A 247 -26.68 -19.16 -11.77
C PHE A 247 -26.16 -20.43 -12.42
N ARG A 248 -26.06 -21.51 -11.66
CA ARG A 248 -25.60 -22.82 -12.13
C ARG A 248 -26.80 -23.74 -12.25
N PHE A 249 -27.17 -24.09 -13.47
CA PHE A 249 -28.27 -25.02 -13.75
C PHE A 249 -27.86 -26.48 -13.59
N SER A 250 -26.60 -26.78 -13.86
CA SER A 250 -25.99 -28.10 -13.68
C SER A 250 -24.47 -27.94 -13.53
N ASP A 251 -23.75 -29.01 -13.22
CA ASP A 251 -22.29 -28.97 -13.12
C ASP A 251 -21.59 -28.55 -14.44
N ASN A 252 -22.28 -28.75 -15.57
CA ASN A 252 -21.76 -28.46 -16.90
C ASN A 252 -22.29 -27.17 -17.54
N PHE A 253 -23.26 -26.48 -16.90
CA PHE A 253 -23.88 -25.27 -17.46
C PHE A 253 -24.05 -24.19 -16.40
N LYS A 254 -23.49 -23.03 -16.66
CA LYS A 254 -23.45 -21.88 -15.76
C LYS A 254 -23.66 -20.60 -16.57
N ILE A 255 -24.51 -19.72 -16.09
CA ILE A 255 -24.76 -18.36 -16.62
C ILE A 255 -24.34 -17.33 -15.58
#